data_031a0aa424188f9edcf633b63ecc4c9a
#
_entry.id   031a0aa424188f9edcf633b63ecc4c9a
#
_cell.length_a   1.000
_cell.length_b   1.000
_cell.length_c   1.000
_cell.angle_alpha   90.00
_cell.angle_beta   90.00
_cell.angle_gamma   90.00
#
_symmetry.space_group_name_H-M   'P 1'
#
loop_
_entity.id
_entity.type
_entity.pdbx_description
1 polymer ?
#
loop_
_entity_poly.entity_id
_entity_poly.type
_entity_poly.pdbx_seq_one_letter_code
_entity_poly.pdbx_strand_id
1 'polypeptide(L)'
;RQMCIRDRNSSLLDVAKISANNDAEIGKLIFDAYQKVGKDGIVTVERSQNHETFAEVTNGIKVDRGYSSNLFINNQKKDECILENVRVLVCDQDINNILQIESVLKPIIQKSETLLIIADCGTNVVNTLAANVVRNGLKLCNIPTPSFGYKKHELMQDIALTLGAKYLSEKTGDDLSTLSEADLG
;
A
#
# COMPACT_ATOMS: atom_id res chain seq x y z
N ARG A 1 33.08 18.15 -17.37
CA ARG A 1 33.05 16.72 -16.94
C ARG A 1 32.71 16.67 -15.46
N GLN A 2 31.48 16.91 -15.14
CA GLN A 2 30.94 16.50 -13.81
C GLN A 2 30.67 15.01 -13.89
N MET A 3 31.64 14.23 -13.45
CA MET A 3 31.45 12.80 -13.25
C MET A 3 30.62 12.64 -11.99
N CYS A 4 29.39 12.16 -12.15
CA CYS A 4 28.46 11.93 -11.06
C CYS A 4 29.12 11.06 -9.99
N ILE A 5 29.36 11.63 -8.84
CA ILE A 5 29.87 10.99 -7.62
C ILE A 5 28.94 9.85 -7.16
N ARG A 6 27.72 9.81 -7.68
CA ARG A 6 26.68 8.81 -7.37
C ARG A 6 27.00 7.36 -7.73
N ASP A 7 27.99 7.10 -8.60
CA ASP A 7 28.22 5.76 -9.13
C ASP A 7 29.28 4.92 -8.42
N ARG A 8 29.93 5.45 -7.39
CA ARG A 8 30.93 4.70 -6.61
C ARG A 8 30.42 4.41 -5.22
N ASN A 9 30.26 3.14 -4.86
CA ASN A 9 29.84 2.70 -3.54
C ASN A 9 30.71 3.27 -2.40
N SER A 10 32.02 3.50 -2.64
CA SER A 10 32.91 4.15 -1.67
C SER A 10 32.56 5.62 -1.40
N SER A 11 32.10 6.35 -2.42
CA SER A 11 31.70 7.75 -2.30
C SER A 11 30.35 7.92 -1.59
N LEU A 12 29.44 6.92 -1.68
CA LEU A 12 28.13 6.97 -1.08
C LEU A 12 28.22 6.94 0.46
N LEU A 13 29.14 6.14 1.01
CA LEU A 13 29.37 6.10 2.45
C LEU A 13 29.90 7.45 3.00
N ASP A 14 30.80 8.10 2.27
CA ASP A 14 31.36 9.40 2.67
C ASP A 14 30.29 10.51 2.60
N VAL A 15 29.46 10.47 1.55
CA VAL A 15 28.31 11.39 1.43
C VAL A 15 27.30 11.16 2.56
N ALA A 16 27.00 9.91 2.88
CA ALA A 16 26.09 9.58 3.97
C ALA A 16 26.61 10.07 5.33
N LYS A 17 27.92 9.92 5.60
CA LYS A 17 28.55 10.44 6.83
C LYS A 17 28.51 11.96 6.90
N ILE A 18 28.84 12.65 5.82
CA ILE A 18 28.80 14.11 5.78
C ILE A 18 27.35 14.62 5.98
N SER A 19 26.37 13.99 5.35
CA SER A 19 24.95 14.32 5.49
C SER A 19 24.42 14.07 6.91
N ALA A 20 25.00 13.09 7.60
CA ALA A 20 24.70 12.78 9.01
C ALA A 20 25.54 13.64 10.00
N ASN A 21 26.02 14.81 9.57
CA ASN A 21 26.86 15.72 10.39
C ASN A 21 28.12 15.04 10.95
N ASN A 22 28.78 14.19 10.14
CA ASN A 22 29.93 13.38 10.46
C ASN A 22 29.70 12.28 11.54
N ASP A 23 28.44 11.95 11.79
CA ASP A 23 28.10 10.79 12.62
C ASP A 23 28.35 9.50 11.80
N ALA A 24 29.31 8.71 12.25
CA ALA A 24 29.72 7.49 11.55
C ALA A 24 28.71 6.36 11.65
N GLU A 25 27.95 6.29 12.77
CA GLU A 25 26.95 5.24 13.00
C GLU A 25 25.72 5.49 12.14
N ILE A 26 25.18 6.71 12.18
CA ILE A 26 24.04 7.12 11.35
C ILE A 26 24.42 7.05 9.86
N GLY A 27 25.62 7.54 9.50
CA GLY A 27 26.11 7.49 8.13
C GLY A 27 26.21 6.07 7.57
N LYS A 28 26.67 5.12 8.39
CA LYS A 28 26.73 3.70 8.03
C LYS A 28 25.33 3.10 7.87
N LEU A 29 24.42 3.41 8.77
CA LEU A 29 23.05 2.90 8.75
C LEU A 29 22.29 3.37 7.49
N ILE A 30 22.46 4.65 7.10
CA ILE A 30 21.91 5.21 5.87
C ILE A 30 22.54 4.53 4.65
N PHE A 31 23.86 4.33 4.64
CA PHE A 31 24.55 3.66 3.55
C PHE A 31 24.07 2.23 3.37
N ASP A 32 23.93 1.45 4.46
CA ASP A 32 23.44 0.08 4.43
C ASP A 32 21.98 0.01 3.92
N ALA A 33 21.14 0.99 4.29
CA ALA A 33 19.78 1.12 3.77
C ALA A 33 19.78 1.34 2.25
N TYR A 34 20.57 2.28 1.74
CA TYR A 34 20.69 2.52 0.30
C TYR A 34 21.27 1.33 -0.48
N GLN A 35 22.19 0.58 0.11
CA GLN A 35 22.71 -0.63 -0.52
C GLN A 35 21.63 -1.72 -0.67
N LYS A 36 20.78 -1.86 0.34
CA LYS A 36 19.69 -2.85 0.33
C LYS A 36 18.55 -2.48 -0.61
N VAL A 37 18.20 -1.21 -0.66
CA VAL A 37 17.09 -0.69 -1.48
C VAL A 37 17.47 -0.57 -2.96
N GLY A 38 18.77 -0.35 -3.26
CA GLY A 38 19.27 -0.21 -4.61
C GLY A 38 19.14 1.22 -5.17
N LYS A 39 19.44 1.37 -6.48
CA LYS A 39 19.56 2.69 -7.13
C LYS A 39 18.22 3.42 -7.28
N ASP A 40 17.15 2.67 -7.45
CA ASP A 40 15.80 3.18 -7.72
C ASP A 40 14.93 3.26 -6.45
N GLY A 41 15.52 2.89 -5.31
CA GLY A 41 14.81 2.87 -4.06
C GLY A 41 14.73 4.22 -3.35
N ILE A 42 13.68 4.41 -2.57
CA ILE A 42 13.44 5.62 -1.79
C ILE A 42 13.78 5.32 -0.33
N VAL A 43 14.63 6.15 0.27
CA VAL A 43 14.96 6.09 1.70
C VAL A 43 14.29 7.26 2.39
N THR A 44 13.44 6.96 3.37
CA THR A 44 12.77 7.96 4.23
C THR A 44 13.31 7.87 5.64
N VAL A 45 13.33 9.00 6.35
CA VAL A 45 13.74 9.07 7.76
C VAL A 45 12.53 9.47 8.58
N GLU A 46 12.17 8.65 9.54
CA GLU A 46 11.05 8.88 10.45
C GLU A 46 11.55 8.81 11.90
N ARG A 47 10.80 9.42 12.83
CA ARG A 47 11.12 9.31 14.25
C ARG A 47 10.73 7.93 14.76
N SER A 48 11.68 7.22 15.35
CA SER A 48 11.39 5.97 16.05
C SER A 48 10.58 6.23 17.33
N GLN A 49 9.66 5.33 17.64
CA GLN A 49 8.95 5.31 18.92
C GLN A 49 9.81 4.65 20.03
N ASN A 50 10.86 3.96 19.63
CA ASN A 50 11.83 3.34 20.51
C ASN A 50 13.08 4.20 20.65
N HIS A 51 13.90 3.92 21.67
CA HIS A 51 15.19 4.61 21.88
C HIS A 51 16.29 4.18 20.91
N GLU A 52 16.04 3.17 20.08
CA GLU A 52 17.02 2.62 19.14
C GLU A 52 16.81 3.19 17.74
N THR A 53 17.93 3.48 17.05
CA THR A 53 17.93 3.85 15.63
C THR A 53 18.14 2.59 14.81
N PHE A 54 17.20 2.25 13.94
CA PHE A 54 17.28 1.09 13.07
C PHE A 54 16.83 1.42 11.65
N ALA A 55 17.27 0.64 10.68
CA ALA A 55 16.82 0.74 9.29
C ALA A 55 16.01 -0.51 8.94
N GLU A 56 14.79 -0.32 8.48
CA GLU A 56 13.94 -1.36 7.95
C GLU A 56 13.78 -1.17 6.44
N VAL A 57 13.91 -2.25 5.68
CA VAL A 57 13.77 -2.23 4.22
C VAL A 57 12.54 -3.04 3.85
N THR A 58 11.59 -2.37 3.21
CA THR A 58 10.39 -2.99 2.65
C THR A 58 10.40 -2.86 1.14
N ASN A 59 10.02 -3.92 0.45
CA ASN A 59 9.82 -3.89 -1.00
C ASN A 59 8.33 -3.71 -1.27
N GLY A 60 7.98 -2.68 -2.04
CA GLY A 60 6.58 -2.43 -2.38
C GLY A 60 6.25 -0.94 -2.47
N ILE A 61 4.97 -0.64 -2.55
CA ILE A 61 4.45 0.73 -2.57
C ILE A 61 3.95 1.10 -1.16
N LYS A 62 4.41 2.23 -0.65
CA LYS A 62 3.85 2.81 0.57
C LYS A 62 2.66 3.69 0.19
N VAL A 63 1.50 3.35 0.71
CA VAL A 63 0.28 4.17 0.59
C VAL A 63 0.07 4.90 1.92
N ASP A 64 0.01 6.25 1.88
CA ASP A 64 -0.13 7.09 3.08
C ASP A 64 -1.59 7.12 3.59
N ARG A 65 -2.20 5.95 3.69
CA ARG A 65 -3.55 5.77 4.23
C ARG A 65 -3.61 4.47 5.02
N GLY A 66 -4.35 4.51 6.12
CA GLY A 66 -4.64 3.33 6.93
C GLY A 66 -5.96 2.67 6.54
N TYR A 67 -6.30 1.61 7.23
CA TYR A 67 -7.56 0.89 7.07
C TYR A 67 -8.78 1.75 7.45
N SER A 68 -9.91 1.52 6.78
CA SER A 68 -11.16 2.29 7.01
C SER A 68 -11.86 1.95 8.33
N SER A 69 -11.56 0.80 8.93
CA SER A 69 -12.17 0.35 10.18
C SER A 69 -11.21 -0.51 11.00
N ASN A 70 -11.17 -0.29 12.31
CA ASN A 70 -10.37 -1.08 13.25
C ASN A 70 -10.78 -2.57 13.30
N LEU A 71 -11.95 -2.91 12.79
CA LEU A 71 -12.43 -4.29 12.73
C LEU A 71 -11.68 -5.14 11.68
N PHE A 72 -10.89 -4.52 10.80
CA PHE A 72 -10.01 -5.22 9.86
C PHE A 72 -8.68 -5.67 10.49
N ILE A 73 -8.37 -5.22 11.70
CA ILE A 73 -7.15 -5.59 12.42
C ILE A 73 -7.17 -7.08 12.73
N ASN A 74 -6.15 -7.80 12.27
CA ASN A 74 -5.95 -9.21 12.58
C ASN A 74 -4.82 -9.44 13.60
N ASN A 75 -3.92 -8.47 13.77
CA ASN A 75 -2.86 -8.49 14.79
C ASN A 75 -3.10 -7.40 15.85
N GLN A 76 -3.86 -7.74 16.89
CA GLN A 76 -4.21 -6.81 17.96
C GLN A 76 -3.00 -6.34 18.81
N LYS A 77 -1.88 -7.07 18.78
CA LYS A 77 -0.70 -6.69 19.58
C LYS A 77 0.03 -5.47 19.03
N LYS A 78 -0.05 -5.27 17.71
CA LYS A 78 0.62 -4.18 16.99
C LYS A 78 -0.35 -3.25 16.27
N ASP A 79 -1.67 -3.48 16.41
CA ASP A 79 -2.73 -2.77 15.68
C ASP A 79 -2.53 -2.78 14.17
N GLU A 80 -2.10 -3.93 13.62
CA GLU A 80 -1.81 -4.13 12.21
C GLU A 80 -2.82 -5.05 11.54
N CYS A 81 -3.05 -4.81 10.25
CA CYS A 81 -3.75 -5.74 9.36
C CYS A 81 -2.73 -6.35 8.39
N ILE A 82 -2.35 -7.60 8.60
CA ILE A 82 -1.39 -8.33 7.78
C ILE A 82 -2.18 -9.31 6.90
N LEU A 83 -2.07 -9.13 5.61
CA LEU A 83 -2.72 -9.96 4.61
C LEU A 83 -1.66 -10.56 3.67
N GLU A 84 -1.75 -11.85 3.38
CA GLU A 84 -0.84 -12.57 2.50
C GLU A 84 -1.57 -13.06 1.25
N ASN A 85 -0.88 -13.10 0.11
CA ASN A 85 -1.43 -13.52 -1.19
C ASN A 85 -2.72 -12.79 -1.53
N VAL A 86 -2.65 -11.48 -1.56
CA VAL A 86 -3.80 -10.58 -1.62
C VAL A 86 -4.21 -10.32 -3.05
N ARG A 87 -5.49 -10.49 -3.38
CA ARG A 87 -6.10 -9.91 -4.56
C ARG A 87 -6.40 -8.44 -4.30
N VAL A 88 -6.11 -7.56 -5.24
CA VAL A 88 -6.27 -6.13 -5.05
C VAL A 88 -7.28 -5.56 -6.04
N LEU A 89 -8.29 -4.89 -5.50
CA LEU A 89 -9.25 -4.10 -6.27
C LEU A 89 -8.88 -2.62 -6.16
N VAL A 90 -8.62 -1.99 -7.29
CA VAL A 90 -8.26 -0.56 -7.37
C VAL A 90 -9.35 0.21 -8.11
N CYS A 91 -10.07 1.08 -7.40
CA CYS A 91 -11.19 1.82 -7.95
C CYS A 91 -11.21 3.26 -7.41
N ASP A 92 -11.47 4.23 -8.28
CA ASP A 92 -11.66 5.63 -7.88
C ASP A 92 -13.12 6.04 -7.69
N GLN A 93 -14.05 5.15 -8.06
CA GLN A 93 -15.48 5.37 -7.82
C GLN A 93 -15.83 5.14 -6.35
N ASP A 94 -16.80 5.92 -5.88
CA ASP A 94 -17.34 5.74 -4.54
C ASP A 94 -18.24 4.50 -4.48
N ILE A 95 -17.86 3.53 -3.66
CA ILE A 95 -18.64 2.31 -3.45
C ILE A 95 -19.67 2.56 -2.34
N ASN A 96 -20.87 2.91 -2.71
CA ASN A 96 -21.96 3.21 -1.78
C ASN A 96 -22.86 2.02 -1.50
N ASN A 97 -22.83 1.00 -2.35
CA ASN A 97 -23.62 -0.22 -2.20
C ASN A 97 -22.75 -1.45 -2.38
N ILE A 98 -22.86 -2.41 -1.45
CA ILE A 98 -22.11 -3.67 -1.50
C ILE A 98 -22.42 -4.51 -2.76
N LEU A 99 -23.62 -4.34 -3.32
CA LEU A 99 -24.05 -5.03 -4.54
C LEU A 99 -23.19 -4.65 -5.75
N GLN A 100 -22.57 -3.47 -5.76
CA GLN A 100 -21.69 -3.02 -6.84
C GLN A 100 -20.43 -3.89 -6.97
N ILE A 101 -19.98 -4.48 -5.87
CA ILE A 101 -18.77 -5.33 -5.82
C ILE A 101 -19.09 -6.79 -5.53
N GLU A 102 -20.39 -7.15 -5.55
CA GLU A 102 -20.84 -8.52 -5.24
C GLU A 102 -20.25 -9.55 -6.21
N SER A 103 -20.11 -9.19 -7.49
CA SER A 103 -19.51 -10.02 -8.54
C SER A 103 -18.08 -10.45 -8.22
N VAL A 104 -17.32 -9.60 -7.54
CA VAL A 104 -15.95 -9.88 -7.08
C VAL A 104 -15.95 -10.55 -5.71
N LEU A 105 -16.80 -10.11 -4.79
CA LEU A 105 -16.84 -10.65 -3.43
C LEU A 105 -17.27 -12.13 -3.38
N LYS A 106 -18.26 -12.54 -4.18
CA LYS A 106 -18.75 -13.93 -4.19
C LYS A 106 -17.65 -14.95 -4.49
N PRO A 107 -16.88 -14.84 -5.58
CA PRO A 107 -15.82 -15.82 -5.87
C PRO A 107 -14.70 -15.79 -4.83
N ILE A 108 -14.31 -14.62 -4.31
CA ILE A 108 -13.30 -14.47 -3.25
C ILE A 108 -13.72 -15.20 -1.98
N ILE A 109 -14.99 -15.04 -1.58
CA ILE A 109 -15.54 -15.74 -0.41
C ILE A 109 -15.57 -17.25 -0.62
N GLN A 110 -15.99 -17.69 -1.79
CA GLN A 110 -16.07 -19.14 -2.11
C GLN A 110 -14.71 -19.82 -2.12
N LYS A 111 -13.67 -19.11 -2.62
CA LYS A 111 -12.31 -19.61 -2.67
C LYS A 111 -11.52 -19.38 -1.38
N SER A 112 -12.11 -18.65 -0.42
CA SER A 112 -11.43 -18.20 0.82
C SER A 112 -10.13 -17.42 0.53
N GLU A 113 -10.11 -16.67 -0.56
CA GLU A 113 -9.00 -15.79 -0.93
C GLU A 113 -8.99 -14.50 -0.10
N THR A 114 -7.86 -13.81 -0.11
CA THR A 114 -7.67 -12.56 0.60
C THR A 114 -7.91 -11.39 -0.36
N LEU A 115 -8.66 -10.37 0.06
CA LEU A 115 -8.97 -9.21 -0.77
C LEU A 115 -8.57 -7.90 -0.08
N LEU A 116 -7.89 -7.05 -0.83
CA LEU A 116 -7.65 -5.66 -0.46
C LEU A 116 -8.44 -4.74 -1.41
N ILE A 117 -9.24 -3.89 -0.86
CA ILE A 117 -10.02 -2.91 -1.62
C ILE A 117 -9.39 -1.53 -1.41
N ILE A 118 -8.89 -0.91 -2.47
CA ILE A 118 -8.39 0.47 -2.47
C ILE A 118 -9.44 1.32 -3.18
N ALA A 119 -10.39 1.82 -2.41
CA ALA A 119 -11.50 2.64 -2.89
C ALA A 119 -12.17 3.40 -1.76
N ASP A 120 -12.84 4.49 -2.09
CA ASP A 120 -13.67 5.21 -1.13
C ASP A 120 -15.00 4.46 -0.97
N CYS A 121 -15.19 3.84 0.19
CA CYS A 121 -16.39 3.09 0.51
C CYS A 121 -17.30 3.87 1.47
N GLY A 122 -18.59 3.87 1.18
CA GLY A 122 -19.58 4.41 2.11
C GLY A 122 -19.58 3.68 3.46
N THR A 123 -19.92 4.37 4.53
CA THR A 123 -19.88 3.83 5.91
C THR A 123 -20.67 2.53 6.06
N ASN A 124 -21.80 2.40 5.37
CA ASN A 124 -22.62 1.19 5.41
C ASN A 124 -21.90 -0.01 4.76
N VAL A 125 -21.15 0.23 3.67
CA VAL A 125 -20.38 -0.80 2.98
C VAL A 125 -19.23 -1.24 3.87
N VAL A 126 -18.45 -0.29 4.42
CA VAL A 126 -17.36 -0.57 5.35
C VAL A 126 -17.84 -1.38 6.55
N ASN A 127 -18.96 -1.00 7.18
CA ASN A 127 -19.53 -1.73 8.32
C ASN A 127 -19.98 -3.14 7.93
N THR A 128 -20.56 -3.31 6.75
CA THR A 128 -20.97 -4.63 6.25
C THR A 128 -19.76 -5.53 5.98
N LEU A 129 -18.72 -4.98 5.33
CA LEU A 129 -17.48 -5.71 5.09
C LEU A 129 -16.79 -6.09 6.41
N ALA A 130 -16.68 -5.15 7.34
CA ALA A 130 -16.10 -5.37 8.66
C ALA A 130 -16.88 -6.43 9.48
N ALA A 131 -18.22 -6.38 9.44
CA ALA A 131 -19.04 -7.39 10.09
C ALA A 131 -18.81 -8.79 9.50
N ASN A 132 -18.62 -8.90 8.18
CA ASN A 132 -18.30 -10.16 7.53
C ASN A 132 -16.89 -10.67 7.88
N VAL A 133 -15.91 -9.79 8.04
CA VAL A 133 -14.58 -10.17 8.54
C VAL A 133 -14.68 -10.79 9.93
N VAL A 134 -15.42 -10.16 10.83
CA VAL A 134 -15.57 -10.64 12.23
C VAL A 134 -16.40 -11.91 12.32
N ARG A 135 -17.54 -11.99 11.60
CA ARG A 135 -18.48 -13.11 11.71
C ARG A 135 -18.09 -14.33 10.90
N ASN A 136 -17.60 -14.09 9.68
CA ASN A 136 -17.33 -15.14 8.70
C ASN A 136 -15.84 -15.44 8.54
N GLY A 137 -14.98 -14.72 9.26
CA GLY A 137 -13.52 -14.89 9.19
C GLY A 137 -12.94 -14.54 7.82
N LEU A 138 -13.60 -13.63 7.08
CA LEU A 138 -13.09 -13.19 5.79
C LEU A 138 -11.80 -12.41 5.95
N LYS A 139 -10.82 -12.72 5.10
CA LYS A 139 -9.55 -11.98 5.03
C LYS A 139 -9.70 -10.81 4.06
N LEU A 140 -10.20 -9.70 4.55
CA LEU A 140 -10.47 -8.52 3.74
C LEU A 140 -10.05 -7.25 4.49
N CYS A 141 -9.51 -6.30 3.74
CA CYS A 141 -9.25 -4.94 4.24
C CYS A 141 -9.69 -3.91 3.19
N ASN A 142 -10.19 -2.78 3.66
CA ASN A 142 -10.46 -1.62 2.82
C ASN A 142 -9.60 -0.45 3.24
N ILE A 143 -8.95 0.17 2.27
CA ILE A 143 -8.16 1.39 2.41
C ILE A 143 -8.82 2.47 1.55
N PRO A 144 -9.09 3.67 2.10
CA PRO A 144 -9.61 4.80 1.32
C PRO A 144 -8.55 5.28 0.33
N THR A 145 -8.97 5.98 -0.70
CA THR A 145 -8.06 6.48 -1.73
C THR A 145 -7.00 7.42 -1.15
N PRO A 146 -5.72 7.30 -1.61
CA PRO A 146 -4.60 7.99 -0.98
C PRO A 146 -4.58 9.51 -1.16
N SER A 147 -5.37 10.04 -2.11
CA SER A 147 -5.37 11.46 -2.44
C SER A 147 -6.75 11.94 -2.91
N PHE A 148 -6.85 13.23 -3.27
CA PHE A 148 -8.06 13.86 -3.78
C PHE A 148 -7.83 14.51 -5.14
N GLY A 149 -8.90 14.68 -5.92
CA GLY A 149 -8.87 15.37 -7.20
C GLY A 149 -8.01 14.68 -8.27
N TYR A 150 -7.25 15.44 -9.03
CA TYR A 150 -6.42 14.90 -10.12
C TYR A 150 -5.34 13.95 -9.65
N LYS A 151 -4.70 14.23 -8.52
CA LYS A 151 -3.67 13.37 -7.92
C LYS A 151 -4.20 12.00 -7.51
N LYS A 152 -5.49 11.90 -7.16
CA LYS A 152 -6.15 10.63 -6.86
C LYS A 152 -6.04 9.68 -8.06
N HIS A 153 -6.39 10.15 -9.25
CA HIS A 153 -6.37 9.32 -10.47
C HIS A 153 -4.97 8.84 -10.84
N GLU A 154 -3.98 9.75 -10.82
CA GLU A 154 -2.59 9.41 -11.15
C GLU A 154 -2.04 8.35 -10.18
N LEU A 155 -2.19 8.57 -8.87
CA LEU A 155 -1.72 7.64 -7.85
C LEU A 155 -2.44 6.28 -7.92
N MET A 156 -3.75 6.28 -8.14
CA MET A 156 -4.51 5.04 -8.25
C MET A 156 -4.14 4.25 -9.50
N GLN A 157 -3.87 4.94 -10.60
CA GLN A 157 -3.38 4.31 -11.83
C GLN A 157 -1.98 3.71 -11.65
N ASP A 158 -1.07 4.42 -10.99
CA ASP A 158 0.28 3.93 -10.68
C ASP A 158 0.23 2.70 -9.79
N ILE A 159 -0.61 2.72 -8.75
CA ILE A 159 -0.83 1.58 -7.86
C ILE A 159 -1.36 0.38 -8.65
N ALA A 160 -2.38 0.58 -9.48
CA ALA A 160 -2.98 -0.49 -10.27
C ALA A 160 -1.97 -1.12 -11.22
N LEU A 161 -1.21 -0.30 -11.95
CA LEU A 161 -0.15 -0.78 -12.87
C LEU A 161 0.93 -1.58 -12.15
N THR A 162 1.36 -1.13 -10.98
CA THR A 162 2.41 -1.81 -10.22
C THR A 162 1.93 -3.13 -9.63
N LEU A 163 0.66 -3.23 -9.28
CA LEU A 163 0.05 -4.45 -8.72
C LEU A 163 -0.50 -5.38 -9.81
N GLY A 164 -0.48 -4.97 -11.07
CA GLY A 164 -1.06 -5.73 -12.18
C GLY A 164 -2.59 -5.77 -12.16
N ALA A 165 -3.23 -4.88 -11.39
CA ALA A 165 -4.67 -4.73 -11.32
C ALA A 165 -5.19 -3.83 -12.46
N LYS A 166 -6.44 -4.05 -12.86
CA LYS A 166 -7.13 -3.10 -13.73
C LYS A 166 -7.54 -1.87 -12.90
N TYR A 167 -7.15 -0.69 -13.37
CA TYR A 167 -7.63 0.56 -12.78
C TYR A 167 -9.06 0.84 -13.25
N LEU A 168 -9.97 1.01 -12.31
CA LEU A 168 -11.40 1.23 -12.56
C LEU A 168 -11.76 2.67 -12.25
N SER A 169 -12.24 3.38 -13.23
CA SER A 169 -12.63 4.77 -13.12
C SER A 169 -13.99 5.05 -13.75
N GLU A 170 -14.76 5.91 -13.11
CA GLU A 170 -16.00 6.43 -13.71
C GLU A 170 -15.71 7.18 -15.01
N LYS A 171 -14.55 7.83 -15.13
CA LYS A 171 -14.14 8.57 -16.32
C LYS A 171 -13.85 7.68 -17.53
N THR A 172 -13.43 6.45 -17.30
CA THR A 172 -13.21 5.45 -18.36
C THR A 172 -14.50 4.72 -18.74
N GLY A 173 -15.60 4.98 -18.02
CA GLY A 173 -16.90 4.36 -18.27
C GLY A 173 -16.98 2.93 -17.75
N ASP A 174 -16.07 2.54 -16.86
CA ASP A 174 -16.11 1.22 -16.24
C ASP A 174 -17.29 1.12 -15.26
N ASP A 175 -18.03 0.02 -15.35
CA ASP A 175 -19.12 -0.31 -14.43
C ASP A 175 -18.65 -1.37 -13.43
N LEU A 176 -18.75 -1.06 -12.14
CA LEU A 176 -18.38 -1.96 -11.06
C LEU A 176 -19.17 -3.26 -11.07
N SER A 177 -20.39 -3.26 -11.62
CA SER A 177 -21.22 -4.46 -11.70
C SER A 177 -20.72 -5.50 -12.71
N THR A 178 -19.89 -5.08 -13.66
CA THR A 178 -19.32 -5.97 -14.70
C THR A 178 -17.95 -6.54 -14.33
N LEU A 179 -17.45 -6.22 -13.14
CA LEU A 179 -16.17 -6.68 -12.65
C LEU A 179 -16.07 -8.20 -12.59
N SER A 180 -14.91 -8.69 -12.98
CA SER A 180 -14.53 -10.08 -12.89
C SER A 180 -13.29 -10.27 -12.01
N GLU A 181 -13.05 -11.51 -11.60
CA GLU A 181 -11.83 -11.87 -10.86
C GLU A 181 -10.54 -11.58 -11.64
N ALA A 182 -10.61 -11.58 -12.97
CA ALA A 182 -9.47 -11.30 -13.85
C ALA A 182 -9.03 -9.81 -13.82
N ASP A 183 -9.88 -8.92 -13.33
CA ASP A 183 -9.58 -7.48 -13.22
C ASP A 183 -8.83 -7.15 -11.92
N LEU A 184 -8.69 -8.13 -11.02
CA LEU A 184 -7.94 -8.00 -9.76
C LEU A 184 -6.45 -8.22 -9.99
N GLY A 185 -5.61 -7.51 -9.20
CA GLY A 185 -4.17 -7.69 -9.17
C GLY A 185 -3.71 -8.74 -8.16
#